data_f065e090165bb8691838308d4422d4d2
#
_entry.id   f065e090165bb8691838308d4422d4d2
#
_cell.length_a   1.000
_cell.length_b   1.000
_cell.length_c   1.000
_cell.angle_alpha   90.00
_cell.angle_beta   90.00
_cell.angle_gamma   90.00
#
_symmetry.space_group_name_H-M   'P 1'
#
loop_
_entity.id
_entity.type
_entity.pdbx_description
1 polymer ?
#
loop_
_entity_poly.entity_id
_entity_poly.type
_entity_poly.pdbx_seq_one_letter_code
_entity_poly.pdbx_strand_id
1 'polypeptide(L)'
;MKKVLAAILTLVVLLTPVLSLAETVTIGVTGAFYDDLWKPAIETLAAEGIQVELIQFSDFALPNNALNGGDISMNAFQHHAYFDNDVATNGYDLQVLADTFVITMNLYSQKYESMEALSAAAAAGTKLTVAVPNDATNYGRSLLLLESAGLLTLGEYEGTPNEENIASSQVELVLVNAAMTYQYLEDVDAAVINGNYAASYGVDPASAIYYETIDLSNNQFTCLIAVRSEDAENPTYKRIAEVFCSDITQEVMDTTYKGFFQSAWEKDE
;
A
#
# COMPACT_ATOMS: atom_id res chain seq x y z
N MET A 1 69.40 38.44 -37.05
CA MET A 1 68.49 37.27 -37.35
C MET A 1 67.98 36.72 -36.04
N LYS A 2 66.86 37.16 -35.60
CA LYS A 2 66.24 36.66 -34.30
C LYS A 2 65.25 35.56 -34.63
N LYS A 3 65.48 34.34 -34.12
CA LYS A 3 64.56 33.22 -34.23
C LYS A 3 63.53 33.33 -33.10
N VAL A 4 62.29 33.55 -33.48
CA VAL A 4 61.14 33.52 -32.58
C VAL A 4 60.67 32.04 -32.48
N LEU A 5 60.81 31.47 -31.30
CA LEU A 5 60.32 30.13 -30.99
C LEU A 5 58.89 30.25 -30.46
N ALA A 6 57.90 29.86 -31.26
CA ALA A 6 56.51 29.84 -30.84
C ALA A 6 56.29 28.51 -30.07
N ALA A 7 56.07 28.62 -28.79
CA ALA A 7 55.62 27.48 -27.95
C ALA A 7 54.09 27.33 -28.06
N ILE A 8 53.62 26.26 -28.70
CA ILE A 8 52.21 25.87 -28.73
C ILE A 8 51.93 25.14 -27.42
N LEU A 9 51.19 25.78 -26.51
CA LEU A 9 50.70 25.20 -25.28
C LEU A 9 49.41 24.43 -25.60
N THR A 10 49.52 23.11 -25.76
CA THR A 10 48.37 22.22 -25.97
C THR A 10 47.65 22.00 -24.60
N LEU A 11 46.51 22.64 -24.41
CA LEU A 11 45.67 22.45 -23.23
C LEU A 11 44.95 21.10 -23.36
N VAL A 12 45.47 20.08 -22.71
CA VAL A 12 44.78 18.77 -22.56
C VAL A 12 43.74 18.95 -21.49
N VAL A 13 42.47 19.17 -21.87
CA VAL A 13 41.32 19.10 -20.97
C VAL A 13 41.10 17.60 -20.65
N LEU A 14 41.56 17.15 -19.50
CA LEU A 14 41.20 15.87 -18.94
C LEU A 14 39.72 15.92 -18.57
N LEU A 15 38.86 15.38 -19.44
CA LEU A 15 37.48 15.02 -19.08
C LEU A 15 37.58 13.87 -18.06
N THR A 16 37.70 14.21 -16.78
CA THR A 16 37.39 13.24 -15.72
C THR A 16 35.90 12.98 -15.80
N PRO A 17 35.44 11.71 -15.94
CA PRO A 17 34.04 11.42 -15.77
C PRO A 17 33.70 11.82 -14.32
N VAL A 18 32.82 12.81 -14.17
CA VAL A 18 32.16 13.05 -12.90
C VAL A 18 31.31 11.79 -12.70
N LEU A 19 31.77 10.85 -11.87
CA LEU A 19 30.88 9.87 -11.32
C LEU A 19 29.86 10.69 -10.49
N SER A 20 28.71 10.99 -11.09
CA SER A 20 27.53 11.34 -10.35
C SER A 20 27.24 10.11 -9.47
N LEU A 21 27.44 10.25 -8.17
CA LEU A 21 26.87 9.30 -7.23
C LEU A 21 25.37 9.33 -7.53
N ALA A 22 24.85 8.24 -8.05
CA ALA A 22 23.42 8.10 -8.26
C ALA A 22 22.76 8.35 -6.90
N GLU A 23 21.90 9.37 -6.82
CA GLU A 23 21.15 9.66 -5.61
C GLU A 23 20.24 8.46 -5.34
N THR A 24 20.28 7.93 -4.13
CA THR A 24 19.42 6.81 -3.75
C THR A 24 18.00 7.32 -3.58
N VAL A 25 17.06 6.76 -4.32
CA VAL A 25 15.63 7.06 -4.18
C VAL A 25 15.08 6.21 -3.04
N THR A 26 14.57 6.87 -2.00
CA THR A 26 13.96 6.19 -0.85
C THR A 26 12.45 6.08 -1.03
N ILE A 27 11.90 4.88 -0.81
CA ILE A 27 10.46 4.61 -0.94
C ILE A 27 9.91 4.13 0.41
N GLY A 28 8.98 4.91 0.99
CA GLY A 28 8.30 4.54 2.22
C GLY A 28 7.25 3.47 1.99
N VAL A 29 7.32 2.38 2.74
CA VAL A 29 6.37 1.24 2.68
C VAL A 29 5.95 0.79 4.07
N THR A 30 4.86 0.01 4.18
CA THR A 30 4.36 -0.54 5.44
C THR A 30 4.11 -2.03 5.32
N GLY A 31 4.94 -2.83 5.97
CA GLY A 31 4.82 -4.29 5.98
C GLY A 31 5.93 -4.99 5.20
N ALA A 32 6.41 -6.09 5.77
CA ALA A 32 7.60 -6.81 5.28
C ALA A 32 7.40 -7.44 3.88
N PHE A 33 6.15 -7.69 3.46
CA PHE A 33 5.87 -8.24 2.13
C PHE A 33 6.37 -7.35 0.99
N TYR A 34 6.51 -6.04 1.22
CA TYR A 34 7.02 -5.10 0.23
C TYR A 34 8.48 -5.38 -0.14
N ASP A 35 9.27 -5.98 0.75
CA ASP A 35 10.66 -6.34 0.44
C ASP A 35 10.73 -7.35 -0.70
N ASP A 36 9.87 -8.38 -0.68
CA ASP A 36 9.78 -9.36 -1.76
C ASP A 36 9.14 -8.77 -3.02
N LEU A 37 8.07 -7.96 -2.85
CA LEU A 37 7.33 -7.39 -3.97
C LEU A 37 8.17 -6.41 -4.80
N TRP A 38 8.99 -5.58 -4.14
CA TRP A 38 9.85 -4.60 -4.79
C TRP A 38 11.17 -5.18 -5.29
N LYS A 39 11.60 -6.32 -4.78
CA LYS A 39 12.92 -6.89 -5.08
C LYS A 39 13.26 -6.99 -6.57
N PRO A 40 12.41 -7.57 -7.46
CA PRO A 40 12.76 -7.66 -8.88
C PRO A 40 12.82 -6.28 -9.55
N ALA A 41 11.96 -5.34 -9.16
CA ALA A 41 12.01 -3.98 -9.66
C ALA A 41 13.29 -3.27 -9.24
N ILE A 42 13.72 -3.41 -7.98
CA ILE A 42 14.98 -2.83 -7.46
C ILE A 42 16.18 -3.40 -8.19
N GLU A 43 16.23 -4.72 -8.43
CA GLU A 43 17.31 -5.38 -9.18
C GLU A 43 17.39 -4.86 -10.64
N THR A 44 16.24 -4.67 -11.29
CA THR A 44 16.16 -4.13 -12.66
C THR A 44 16.64 -2.67 -12.70
N LEU A 45 16.16 -1.83 -11.78
CA LEU A 45 16.55 -0.43 -11.68
C LEU A 45 18.03 -0.24 -11.36
N ALA A 46 18.59 -1.09 -10.50
CA ALA A 46 20.02 -1.08 -10.20
C ALA A 46 20.89 -1.38 -11.43
N ALA A 47 20.44 -2.26 -12.34
CA ALA A 47 21.12 -2.50 -13.61
C ALA A 47 21.05 -1.29 -14.56
N GLU A 48 20.04 -0.43 -14.42
CA GLU A 48 19.93 0.85 -15.13
C GLU A 48 20.69 2.00 -14.45
N GLY A 49 21.32 1.75 -13.28
CA GLY A 49 22.07 2.74 -12.51
C GLY A 49 21.19 3.56 -11.56
N ILE A 50 19.92 3.18 -11.35
CA ILE A 50 19.01 3.80 -10.39
C ILE A 50 19.05 3.00 -9.08
N GLN A 51 19.46 3.65 -7.99
CA GLN A 51 19.49 3.02 -6.66
C GLN A 51 18.18 3.31 -5.93
N VAL A 52 17.52 2.25 -5.44
CA VAL A 52 16.29 2.35 -4.67
C VAL A 52 16.47 1.67 -3.32
N GLU A 53 16.00 2.32 -2.26
CA GLU A 53 15.98 1.81 -0.89
C GLU A 53 14.56 1.88 -0.31
N LEU A 54 14.08 0.77 0.26
CA LEU A 54 12.81 0.74 0.96
C LEU A 54 12.98 1.17 2.42
N ILE A 55 12.16 2.12 2.85
CA ILE A 55 12.09 2.58 4.24
C ILE A 55 10.81 2.01 4.85
N GLN A 56 10.97 1.05 5.76
CA GLN A 56 9.85 0.41 6.44
C GLN A 56 9.28 1.30 7.56
N PHE A 57 7.98 1.56 7.52
CA PHE A 57 7.24 2.23 8.57
C PHE A 57 6.38 1.23 9.35
N SER A 58 6.19 1.50 10.64
CA SER A 58 5.45 0.61 11.54
C SER A 58 3.93 0.64 11.35
N ASP A 59 3.41 1.74 10.80
CA ASP A 59 1.97 1.95 10.57
C ASP A 59 1.72 2.94 9.43
N PHE A 60 0.44 3.18 9.11
CA PHE A 60 0.04 4.04 8.00
C PHE A 60 0.16 5.55 8.29
N ALA A 61 0.30 5.99 9.53
CA ALA A 61 0.22 7.40 9.90
C ALA A 61 1.48 8.22 9.54
N LEU A 62 2.62 7.57 9.33
CA LEU A 62 3.91 8.24 9.21
C LEU A 62 4.38 8.52 7.78
N PRO A 63 4.14 7.64 6.76
CA PRO A 63 4.82 7.76 5.47
C PRO A 63 4.47 9.03 4.68
N ASN A 64 3.22 9.52 4.73
CA ASN A 64 2.85 10.75 4.02
C ASN A 64 3.50 11.98 4.66
N ASN A 65 3.60 12.02 5.99
CA ASN A 65 4.32 13.11 6.67
C ASN A 65 5.81 13.10 6.31
N ALA A 66 6.45 11.92 6.29
CA ALA A 66 7.84 11.77 5.90
C ALA A 66 8.09 12.18 4.43
N LEU A 67 7.16 11.83 3.52
CA LEU A 67 7.22 12.22 2.12
C LEU A 67 7.07 13.74 1.96
N ASN A 68 6.06 14.33 2.60
CA ASN A 68 5.81 15.77 2.55
C ASN A 68 6.97 16.57 3.17
N GLY A 69 7.62 16.04 4.21
CA GLY A 69 8.79 16.63 4.86
C GLY A 69 10.11 16.46 4.11
N GLY A 70 10.14 15.61 3.06
CA GLY A 70 11.35 15.33 2.29
C GLY A 70 12.29 14.29 2.91
N ASP A 71 11.84 13.58 3.96
CA ASP A 71 12.63 12.52 4.60
C ASP A 71 12.72 11.25 3.73
N ILE A 72 11.75 11.06 2.83
CA ILE A 72 11.71 10.03 1.79
C ILE A 72 11.38 10.66 0.43
N SER A 73 11.73 9.98 -0.65
CA SER A 73 11.52 10.45 -2.03
C SER A 73 10.13 10.14 -2.58
N MET A 74 9.60 8.98 -2.24
CA MET A 74 8.31 8.43 -2.67
C MET A 74 7.70 7.62 -1.53
N ASN A 75 6.40 7.29 -1.62
CA ASN A 75 5.84 6.21 -0.84
C ASN A 75 4.92 5.31 -1.67
N ALA A 76 4.74 4.06 -1.25
CA ALA A 76 3.95 3.04 -1.93
C ALA A 76 3.33 2.10 -0.88
N PHE A 77 2.31 2.57 -0.14
CA PHE A 77 1.73 1.80 0.97
C PHE A 77 0.21 1.90 1.08
N GLN A 78 -0.40 2.85 0.40
CA GLN A 78 -1.76 3.34 0.63
C GLN A 78 -2.63 3.23 -0.62
N HIS A 79 -3.94 3.22 -0.43
CA HIS A 79 -4.94 3.35 -1.49
C HIS A 79 -5.48 4.78 -1.58
N HIS A 80 -6.20 5.11 -2.68
CA HIS A 80 -6.71 6.45 -2.95
C HIS A 80 -7.53 7.03 -1.80
N ALA A 81 -8.48 6.28 -1.24
CA ALA A 81 -9.31 6.79 -0.14
C ALA A 81 -8.47 7.24 1.08
N TYR A 82 -7.40 6.50 1.41
CA TYR A 82 -6.48 6.89 2.48
C TYR A 82 -5.67 8.12 2.10
N PHE A 83 -5.07 8.11 0.91
CA PHE A 83 -4.27 9.22 0.39
C PHE A 83 -5.07 10.52 0.38
N ASP A 84 -6.25 10.53 -0.24
CA ASP A 84 -7.08 11.72 -0.39
C ASP A 84 -7.51 12.29 0.97
N ASN A 85 -7.91 11.40 1.90
CA ASN A 85 -8.29 11.80 3.26
C ASN A 85 -7.11 12.38 4.05
N ASP A 86 -5.93 11.75 3.97
CA ASP A 86 -4.75 12.17 4.74
C ASP A 86 -4.17 13.48 4.19
N VAL A 87 -4.09 13.62 2.86
CA VAL A 87 -3.66 14.85 2.17
C VAL A 87 -4.60 16.01 2.52
N ALA A 88 -5.92 15.80 2.44
CA ALA A 88 -6.90 16.83 2.76
C ALA A 88 -6.87 17.23 4.24
N THR A 89 -6.74 16.26 5.14
CA THR A 89 -6.75 16.49 6.59
C THR A 89 -5.52 17.26 7.07
N ASN A 90 -4.33 16.94 6.52
CA ASN A 90 -3.07 17.50 6.97
C ASN A 90 -2.56 18.63 6.08
N GLY A 91 -3.17 18.87 4.92
CA GLY A 91 -2.76 19.92 3.98
C GLY A 91 -1.43 19.61 3.31
N TYR A 92 -1.16 18.32 3.03
CA TYR A 92 0.08 17.90 2.35
C TYR A 92 0.07 18.30 0.87
N ASP A 93 1.25 18.59 0.32
CA ASP A 93 1.45 18.88 -1.10
C ASP A 93 2.01 17.65 -1.83
N LEU A 94 1.16 16.63 -1.95
CA LEU A 94 1.48 15.34 -2.53
C LEU A 94 0.58 15.05 -3.74
N GLN A 95 1.09 14.22 -4.67
CA GLN A 95 0.38 13.76 -5.85
C GLN A 95 0.55 12.26 -6.05
N VAL A 96 -0.45 11.64 -6.68
CA VAL A 96 -0.38 10.28 -7.18
C VAL A 96 0.50 10.27 -8.43
N LEU A 97 1.51 9.42 -8.43
CA LEU A 97 2.40 9.20 -9.57
C LEU A 97 1.90 8.06 -10.45
N ALA A 98 1.45 6.96 -9.83
CA ALA A 98 0.93 5.80 -10.53
C ALA A 98 -0.03 5.00 -9.64
N ASP A 99 -1.05 4.41 -10.25
CA ASP A 99 -1.85 3.34 -9.65
C ASP A 99 -1.10 2.02 -9.76
N THR A 100 -1.21 1.17 -8.72
CA THR A 100 -0.44 -0.06 -8.66
C THR A 100 -1.33 -1.31 -8.65
N PHE A 101 -1.93 -1.65 -7.55
CA PHE A 101 -2.75 -2.85 -7.40
C PHE A 101 -3.87 -2.62 -6.37
N VAL A 102 -4.86 -3.50 -6.36
CA VAL A 102 -5.74 -3.67 -5.21
C VAL A 102 -5.24 -4.85 -4.40
N ILE A 103 -5.10 -4.66 -3.08
CA ILE A 103 -4.88 -5.73 -2.13
C ILE A 103 -6.13 -5.89 -1.27
N THR A 104 -6.62 -7.14 -1.17
CA THR A 104 -7.89 -7.42 -0.46
C THR A 104 -7.77 -7.19 1.04
N MET A 105 -8.85 -6.72 1.63
CA MET A 105 -9.08 -6.68 3.06
C MET A 105 -10.10 -7.78 3.38
N ASN A 106 -9.72 -8.78 4.17
CA ASN A 106 -10.54 -9.95 4.41
C ASN A 106 -10.88 -10.14 5.90
N LEU A 107 -11.95 -10.91 6.17
CA LEU A 107 -12.34 -11.29 7.52
C LEU A 107 -11.71 -12.64 7.87
N TYR A 108 -11.00 -12.70 8.99
CA TYR A 108 -10.34 -13.88 9.50
C TYR A 108 -10.86 -14.23 10.89
N SER A 109 -10.81 -15.51 11.24
CA SER A 109 -11.14 -15.99 12.58
C SER A 109 -10.27 -17.19 12.97
N GLN A 110 -9.90 -17.26 14.24
CA GLN A 110 -9.28 -18.45 14.83
C GLN A 110 -10.30 -19.33 15.59
N LYS A 111 -11.50 -18.77 15.86
CA LYS A 111 -12.55 -19.45 16.63
C LYS A 111 -13.63 -20.07 15.75
N TYR A 112 -13.84 -19.54 14.54
CA TYR A 112 -14.86 -19.97 13.60
C TYR A 112 -14.24 -20.37 12.27
N GLU A 113 -14.58 -21.57 11.79
CA GLU A 113 -13.99 -22.14 10.56
C GLU A 113 -14.64 -21.59 9.28
N SER A 114 -15.79 -20.91 9.38
CA SER A 114 -16.49 -20.34 8.23
C SER A 114 -17.40 -19.18 8.63
N MET A 115 -17.82 -18.42 7.63
CA MET A 115 -18.79 -17.33 7.78
C MET A 115 -20.15 -17.86 8.28
N GLU A 116 -20.57 -19.06 7.84
CA GLU A 116 -21.80 -19.69 8.28
C GLU A 116 -21.76 -20.03 9.78
N ALA A 117 -20.62 -20.52 10.29
CA ALA A 117 -20.46 -20.82 11.71
C ALA A 117 -20.50 -19.54 12.56
N LEU A 118 -19.83 -18.47 12.12
CA LEU A 118 -19.86 -17.17 12.79
C LEU A 118 -21.27 -16.58 12.81
N SER A 119 -21.97 -16.58 11.67
CA SER A 119 -23.34 -16.08 11.54
C SER A 119 -24.33 -16.88 12.39
N ALA A 120 -24.18 -18.21 12.47
CA ALA A 120 -25.02 -19.05 13.32
C ALA A 120 -24.84 -18.73 14.81
N ALA A 121 -23.60 -18.43 15.25
CA ALA A 121 -23.33 -18.02 16.62
C ALA A 121 -23.96 -16.64 16.91
N ALA A 122 -23.88 -15.68 15.99
CA ALA A 122 -24.54 -14.39 16.10
C ALA A 122 -26.08 -14.56 16.23
N ALA A 123 -26.68 -15.35 15.34
CA ALA A 123 -28.11 -15.63 15.35
C ALA A 123 -28.60 -16.36 16.63
N ALA A 124 -27.73 -17.16 17.26
CA ALA A 124 -27.99 -17.78 18.56
C ALA A 124 -27.88 -16.81 19.76
N GLY A 125 -27.55 -15.53 19.51
CA GLY A 125 -27.43 -14.49 20.54
C GLY A 125 -26.07 -14.44 21.22
N THR A 126 -25.02 -15.04 20.63
CA THR A 126 -23.65 -14.87 21.10
C THR A 126 -23.21 -13.44 20.80
N LYS A 127 -22.71 -12.73 21.81
CA LYS A 127 -22.05 -11.43 21.62
C LYS A 127 -20.69 -11.67 20.96
N LEU A 128 -20.65 -11.45 19.67
CA LEU A 128 -19.42 -11.59 18.89
C LEU A 128 -18.65 -10.26 18.87
N THR A 129 -17.33 -10.35 18.94
CA THR A 129 -16.41 -9.21 18.82
C THR A 129 -15.62 -9.30 17.55
N VAL A 130 -15.50 -8.19 16.81
CA VAL A 130 -14.71 -8.11 15.57
C VAL A 130 -13.72 -6.95 15.66
N ALA A 131 -12.43 -7.25 15.59
CA ALA A 131 -11.40 -6.23 15.50
C ALA A 131 -11.39 -5.61 14.09
N VAL A 132 -11.31 -4.28 14.02
CA VAL A 132 -11.29 -3.50 12.78
C VAL A 132 -10.27 -2.38 12.88
N PRO A 133 -9.65 -1.93 11.78
CA PRO A 133 -8.79 -0.74 11.75
C PRO A 133 -9.48 0.49 12.31
N ASN A 134 -8.72 1.33 13.01
CA ASN A 134 -9.24 2.56 13.64
C ASN A 134 -9.01 3.83 12.83
N ASP A 135 -8.31 3.75 11.69
CA ASP A 135 -8.23 4.88 10.77
C ASP A 135 -9.54 5.01 9.96
N ALA A 136 -9.94 6.24 9.66
CA ALA A 136 -11.26 6.54 9.13
C ALA A 136 -11.59 5.75 7.85
N THR A 137 -10.64 5.60 6.93
CA THR A 137 -10.89 5.01 5.62
C THR A 137 -10.90 3.49 5.65
N ASN A 138 -9.96 2.85 6.37
CA ASN A 138 -9.98 1.39 6.54
C ASN A 138 -11.09 0.94 7.50
N TYR A 139 -11.47 1.77 8.49
CA TYR A 139 -12.67 1.53 9.28
C TYR A 139 -13.91 1.48 8.39
N GLY A 140 -14.11 2.50 7.56
CA GLY A 140 -15.24 2.53 6.63
C GLY A 140 -15.23 1.36 5.64
N ARG A 141 -14.06 1.00 5.09
CA ARG A 141 -13.90 -0.20 4.25
C ARG A 141 -14.26 -1.49 5.00
N SER A 142 -13.91 -1.57 6.30
CA SER A 142 -14.32 -2.69 7.15
C SER A 142 -15.83 -2.76 7.34
N LEU A 143 -16.51 -1.62 7.48
CA LEU A 143 -17.98 -1.58 7.56
C LEU A 143 -18.63 -2.11 6.29
N LEU A 144 -18.10 -1.75 5.10
CA LEU A 144 -18.59 -2.27 3.81
C LEU A 144 -18.40 -3.79 3.71
N LEU A 145 -17.24 -4.32 4.14
CA LEU A 145 -16.97 -5.74 4.17
C LEU A 145 -17.95 -6.48 5.11
N LEU A 146 -18.13 -5.94 6.32
CA LEU A 146 -19.02 -6.56 7.33
C LEU A 146 -20.50 -6.49 6.94
N GLU A 147 -20.92 -5.44 6.22
CA GLU A 147 -22.25 -5.35 5.61
C GLU A 147 -22.43 -6.43 4.54
N SER A 148 -21.48 -6.55 3.62
CA SER A 148 -21.53 -7.59 2.57
C SER A 148 -21.52 -9.01 3.16
N ALA A 149 -20.87 -9.19 4.32
CA ALA A 149 -20.89 -10.44 5.09
C ALA A 149 -22.20 -10.66 5.87
N GLY A 150 -23.11 -9.69 5.92
CA GLY A 150 -24.37 -9.76 6.63
C GLY A 150 -24.26 -9.63 8.17
N LEU A 151 -23.12 -9.11 8.68
CA LEU A 151 -22.88 -8.93 10.12
C LEU A 151 -23.37 -7.58 10.64
N LEU A 152 -23.59 -6.62 9.77
CA LEU A 152 -24.21 -5.33 10.08
C LEU A 152 -25.02 -4.82 8.88
N THR A 153 -25.75 -3.73 9.09
CA THR A 153 -26.47 -3.02 8.04
C THR A 153 -26.13 -1.54 8.15
N LEU A 154 -25.79 -0.91 7.02
CA LEU A 154 -25.55 0.53 6.94
C LEU A 154 -26.84 1.24 6.56
N GLY A 155 -27.00 2.48 7.05
CA GLY A 155 -27.98 3.45 6.58
C GLY A 155 -27.44 4.23 5.37
N GLU A 156 -28.06 5.39 5.11
CA GLU A 156 -27.58 6.30 4.05
C GLU A 156 -26.22 6.91 4.45
N TYR A 157 -25.29 6.97 3.50
CA TYR A 157 -24.00 7.65 3.66
C TYR A 157 -23.51 8.21 2.32
N GLU A 158 -22.63 9.20 2.37
CA GLU A 158 -21.88 9.71 1.22
C GLU A 158 -20.38 9.45 1.45
N GLY A 159 -19.68 8.99 0.41
CA GLY A 159 -18.25 8.66 0.50
C GLY A 159 -17.97 7.41 1.32
N THR A 160 -17.08 7.51 2.32
CA THR A 160 -16.71 6.40 3.20
C THR A 160 -17.60 6.35 4.43
N PRO A 161 -18.30 5.22 4.72
CA PRO A 161 -19.17 5.13 5.90
C PRO A 161 -18.37 5.19 7.20
N ASN A 162 -19.03 5.62 8.26
CA ASN A 162 -18.49 5.69 9.62
C ASN A 162 -19.46 5.09 10.65
N GLU A 163 -19.15 5.20 11.94
CA GLU A 163 -19.96 4.63 13.03
C GLU A 163 -21.42 5.14 13.03
N GLU A 164 -21.65 6.40 12.67
CA GLU A 164 -22.98 7.00 12.66
C GLU A 164 -23.90 6.38 11.58
N ASN A 165 -23.30 5.73 10.57
CA ASN A 165 -24.03 5.08 9.49
C ASN A 165 -24.48 3.66 9.83
N ILE A 166 -24.07 3.08 10.96
CA ILE A 166 -24.47 1.73 11.36
C ILE A 166 -25.92 1.74 11.81
N ALA A 167 -26.83 1.22 10.97
CA ALA A 167 -28.26 1.11 11.29
C ALA A 167 -28.54 -0.05 12.26
N SER A 168 -27.82 -1.18 12.10
CA SER A 168 -27.86 -2.33 13.02
C SER A 168 -26.58 -3.13 12.93
N SER A 169 -26.22 -3.81 14.02
CA SER A 169 -25.04 -4.70 14.05
C SER A 169 -25.31 -5.94 14.88
N GLN A 170 -24.85 -7.09 14.40
CA GLN A 170 -24.84 -8.37 15.10
C GLN A 170 -23.53 -8.60 15.86
N VAL A 171 -22.56 -7.71 15.71
CA VAL A 171 -21.21 -7.81 16.29
C VAL A 171 -20.84 -6.51 17.02
N GLU A 172 -19.99 -6.62 18.01
CA GLU A 172 -19.34 -5.50 18.68
C GLU A 172 -18.01 -5.21 17.98
N LEU A 173 -17.77 -3.96 17.53
CA LEU A 173 -16.56 -3.57 16.85
C LEU A 173 -15.49 -3.13 17.85
N VAL A 174 -14.30 -3.72 17.73
CA VAL A 174 -13.11 -3.38 18.53
C VAL A 174 -12.14 -2.63 17.63
N LEU A 175 -12.03 -1.30 17.82
CA LEU A 175 -11.19 -0.43 17.02
C LEU A 175 -9.74 -0.54 17.49
N VAL A 176 -8.85 -0.96 16.57
CA VAL A 176 -7.42 -1.14 16.84
C VAL A 176 -6.59 -0.55 15.70
N ASN A 177 -5.33 -0.24 15.96
CA ASN A 177 -4.42 0.14 14.87
C ASN A 177 -4.38 -0.97 13.83
N ALA A 178 -4.44 -0.63 12.53
CA ALA A 178 -4.47 -1.59 11.43
C ALA A 178 -3.33 -2.64 11.51
N ALA A 179 -2.13 -2.21 11.93
CA ALA A 179 -0.97 -3.07 12.12
C ALA A 179 -1.15 -4.12 13.24
N MET A 180 -2.15 -3.95 14.10
CA MET A 180 -2.40 -4.82 15.26
C MET A 180 -3.55 -5.79 15.03
N THR A 181 -4.37 -5.63 13.98
CA THR A 181 -5.58 -6.41 13.76
C THR A 181 -5.35 -7.93 13.77
N TYR A 182 -4.23 -8.38 13.17
CA TYR A 182 -3.84 -9.79 13.16
C TYR A 182 -3.58 -10.33 14.58
N GLN A 183 -2.89 -9.56 15.41
CA GLN A 183 -2.53 -9.97 16.77
C GLN A 183 -3.78 -10.07 17.68
N TYR A 184 -4.81 -9.27 17.39
CA TYR A 184 -6.07 -9.31 18.13
C TYR A 184 -6.92 -10.55 17.84
N LEU A 185 -6.60 -11.36 16.81
CA LEU A 185 -7.33 -12.61 16.50
C LEU A 185 -7.40 -13.59 17.68
N GLU A 186 -6.43 -13.54 18.60
CA GLU A 186 -6.44 -14.41 19.81
C GLU A 186 -7.52 -13.97 20.82
N ASP A 187 -7.83 -12.67 20.85
CA ASP A 187 -8.71 -12.07 21.87
C ASP A 187 -10.15 -11.90 21.38
N VAL A 188 -10.36 -11.71 20.06
CA VAL A 188 -11.68 -11.46 19.46
C VAL A 188 -12.26 -12.70 18.76
N ASP A 189 -13.47 -12.59 18.26
CA ASP A 189 -14.12 -13.69 17.53
C ASP A 189 -13.74 -13.69 16.04
N ALA A 190 -13.48 -12.52 15.47
CA ALA A 190 -12.95 -12.35 14.13
C ALA A 190 -12.20 -11.01 14.02
N ALA A 191 -11.42 -10.83 12.97
CA ALA A 191 -10.75 -9.56 12.67
C ALA A 191 -10.77 -9.27 11.17
N VAL A 192 -11.04 -8.02 10.82
CA VAL A 192 -10.83 -7.49 9.47
C VAL A 192 -9.38 -7.06 9.36
N ILE A 193 -8.63 -7.70 8.46
CA ILE A 193 -7.18 -7.50 8.34
C ILE A 193 -6.85 -6.98 6.95
N ASN A 194 -6.15 -5.84 6.89
CA ASN A 194 -5.60 -5.32 5.64
C ASN A 194 -4.63 -6.34 5.02
N GLY A 195 -4.73 -6.56 3.71
CA GLY A 195 -3.96 -7.59 3.03
C GLY A 195 -2.45 -7.45 3.14
N ASN A 196 -1.93 -6.21 3.20
CA ASN A 196 -0.50 -5.95 3.41
C ASN A 196 0.00 -6.49 4.77
N TYR A 197 -0.80 -6.34 5.83
CA TYR A 197 -0.46 -6.91 7.13
C TYR A 197 -0.68 -8.43 7.14
N ALA A 198 -1.78 -8.93 6.54
CA ALA A 198 -1.99 -10.37 6.43
C ALA A 198 -0.83 -11.04 5.66
N ALA A 199 -0.42 -10.50 4.52
CA ALA A 199 0.73 -10.99 3.75
C ALA A 199 2.04 -10.93 4.55
N SER A 200 2.27 -9.82 5.29
CA SER A 200 3.48 -9.63 6.10
C SER A 200 3.58 -10.62 7.27
N TYR A 201 2.44 -11.05 7.82
CA TYR A 201 2.39 -12.09 8.86
C TYR A 201 2.37 -13.52 8.28
N GLY A 202 2.45 -13.68 6.95
CA GLY A 202 2.41 -14.98 6.29
C GLY A 202 1.06 -15.69 6.42
N VAL A 203 -0.03 -14.93 6.56
CA VAL A 203 -1.38 -15.49 6.60
C VAL A 203 -1.72 -16.07 5.23
N ASP A 204 -2.23 -17.29 5.20
CA ASP A 204 -2.79 -17.85 3.96
C ASP A 204 -4.09 -17.11 3.62
N PRO A 205 -4.20 -16.44 2.47
CA PRO A 205 -5.43 -15.77 2.08
C PRO A 205 -6.63 -16.73 2.04
N ALA A 206 -6.41 -18.02 1.72
CA ALA A 206 -7.46 -19.05 1.73
C ALA A 206 -8.01 -19.35 3.12
N SER A 207 -7.36 -18.90 4.21
CA SER A 207 -7.87 -19.03 5.58
C SER A 207 -8.89 -17.98 5.98
N ALA A 208 -9.16 -16.99 5.12
CA ALA A 208 -10.21 -16.01 5.37
C ALA A 208 -11.59 -16.69 5.40
N ILE A 209 -12.42 -16.32 6.38
CA ILE A 209 -13.81 -16.81 6.47
C ILE A 209 -14.77 -15.98 5.60
N TYR A 210 -14.34 -14.77 5.18
CA TYR A 210 -15.05 -13.95 4.21
C TYR A 210 -14.07 -13.06 3.43
N TYR A 211 -14.30 -12.94 2.12
CA TYR A 211 -13.42 -12.25 1.17
C TYR A 211 -14.03 -10.95 0.70
N GLU A 212 -13.22 -9.91 0.62
CA GLU A 212 -13.59 -8.69 -0.08
C GLU A 212 -13.72 -8.94 -1.58
N THR A 213 -14.76 -8.39 -2.18
CA THR A 213 -14.92 -8.39 -3.63
C THR A 213 -14.20 -7.18 -4.21
N ILE A 214 -13.21 -7.42 -5.06
CA ILE A 214 -12.48 -6.35 -5.76
C ILE A 214 -13.37 -5.78 -6.87
N ASP A 215 -13.52 -4.45 -6.88
CA ASP A 215 -14.16 -3.69 -7.94
C ASP A 215 -13.16 -2.67 -8.54
N LEU A 216 -12.54 -3.03 -9.66
CA LEU A 216 -11.60 -2.14 -10.37
C LEU A 216 -12.30 -1.01 -11.16
N SER A 217 -13.63 -1.00 -11.27
CA SER A 217 -14.35 0.14 -11.86
C SER A 217 -14.33 1.38 -10.97
N ASN A 218 -14.00 1.20 -9.69
CA ASN A 218 -13.84 2.25 -8.69
C ASN A 218 -12.42 2.15 -8.10
N ASN A 219 -11.59 3.18 -8.31
CA ASN A 219 -10.21 3.20 -7.86
C ASN A 219 -10.04 3.49 -6.36
N GLN A 220 -11.12 3.66 -5.60
CA GLN A 220 -11.08 4.07 -4.18
C GLN A 220 -10.11 3.24 -3.34
N PHE A 221 -10.05 1.93 -3.57
CA PHE A 221 -9.15 1.03 -2.85
C PHE A 221 -7.96 0.54 -3.67
N THR A 222 -7.72 1.16 -4.83
CA THR A 222 -6.50 0.94 -5.60
C THR A 222 -5.32 1.57 -4.87
N CYS A 223 -4.28 0.80 -4.64
CA CYS A 223 -3.02 1.27 -4.07
C CYS A 223 -2.25 2.09 -5.10
N LEU A 224 -1.39 2.96 -4.61
CA LEU A 224 -0.71 3.95 -5.44
C LEU A 224 0.73 4.19 -4.99
N ILE A 225 1.51 4.79 -5.88
CA ILE A 225 2.78 5.42 -5.58
C ILE A 225 2.54 6.92 -5.50
N ALA A 226 2.95 7.55 -4.39
CA ALA A 226 2.84 8.99 -4.19
C ALA A 226 4.21 9.68 -4.18
N VAL A 227 4.22 10.94 -4.62
CA VAL A 227 5.37 11.84 -4.65
C VAL A 227 4.96 13.23 -4.17
N ARG A 228 5.91 14.11 -3.85
CA ARG A 228 5.62 15.53 -3.69
C ARG A 228 5.16 16.11 -5.04
N SER A 229 4.31 17.14 -5.02
CA SER A 229 3.79 17.75 -6.25
C SER A 229 4.91 18.31 -7.16
N GLU A 230 5.98 18.84 -6.56
CA GLU A 230 7.15 19.34 -7.30
C GLU A 230 7.93 18.23 -8.03
N ASP A 231 7.81 16.97 -7.57
CA ASP A 231 8.53 15.81 -8.10
C ASP A 231 7.70 15.00 -9.11
N ALA A 232 6.45 15.36 -9.38
CA ALA A 232 5.54 14.59 -10.24
C ALA A 232 6.07 14.37 -11.67
N GLU A 233 6.90 15.29 -12.17
CA GLU A 233 7.52 15.18 -13.49
C GLU A 233 8.94 14.59 -13.47
N ASN A 234 9.42 14.12 -12.32
CA ASN A 234 10.76 13.54 -12.18
C ASN A 234 10.88 12.26 -13.03
N PRO A 235 11.77 12.23 -14.05
CA PRO A 235 11.86 11.09 -14.96
C PRO A 235 12.34 9.81 -14.28
N THR A 236 13.18 9.92 -13.23
CA THR A 236 13.65 8.77 -12.45
C THR A 236 12.50 8.15 -11.67
N TYR A 237 11.62 8.96 -11.04
CA TYR A 237 10.47 8.45 -10.30
C TYR A 237 9.43 7.81 -11.22
N LYS A 238 9.19 8.41 -12.40
CA LYS A 238 8.35 7.79 -13.44
C LYS A 238 8.90 6.44 -13.88
N ARG A 239 10.24 6.35 -14.10
CA ARG A 239 10.86 5.07 -14.47
C ARG A 239 10.72 4.02 -13.38
N ILE A 240 10.85 4.39 -12.10
CA ILE A 240 10.63 3.48 -10.97
C ILE A 240 9.20 2.95 -10.97
N ALA A 241 8.21 3.81 -11.17
CA ALA A 241 6.80 3.41 -11.24
C ALA A 241 6.54 2.47 -12.44
N GLU A 242 7.08 2.76 -13.63
CA GLU A 242 6.97 1.90 -14.81
C GLU A 242 7.56 0.50 -14.58
N VAL A 243 8.75 0.42 -13.99
CA VAL A 243 9.38 -0.88 -13.71
C VAL A 243 8.60 -1.66 -12.67
N PHE A 244 8.10 -0.99 -11.62
CA PHE A 244 7.27 -1.64 -10.62
C PHE A 244 5.94 -2.12 -11.22
N CYS A 245 5.24 -1.30 -11.99
CA CYS A 245 3.97 -1.65 -12.64
C CYS A 245 4.20 -2.46 -13.92
N SER A 246 4.84 -3.61 -13.82
CA SER A 246 5.15 -4.48 -14.95
C SER A 246 5.02 -5.97 -14.61
N ASP A 247 5.25 -6.84 -15.59
CA ASP A 247 5.15 -8.29 -15.44
C ASP A 247 6.07 -8.88 -14.35
N ILE A 248 7.20 -8.23 -14.06
CA ILE A 248 8.11 -8.72 -13.01
C ILE A 248 7.50 -8.65 -11.61
N THR A 249 6.73 -7.60 -11.31
CA THR A 249 5.98 -7.47 -10.06
C THR A 249 4.73 -8.35 -10.08
N GLN A 250 4.06 -8.45 -11.25
CA GLN A 250 2.92 -9.34 -11.44
C GLN A 250 3.28 -10.80 -11.11
N GLU A 251 4.45 -11.27 -11.55
CA GLU A 251 4.92 -12.64 -11.26
C GLU A 251 5.05 -12.88 -9.75
N VAL A 252 5.54 -11.91 -8.98
CA VAL A 252 5.62 -12.03 -7.51
C VAL A 252 4.22 -12.11 -6.90
N MET A 253 3.29 -11.27 -7.36
CA MET A 253 1.89 -11.29 -6.88
C MET A 253 1.22 -12.63 -7.17
N ASP A 254 1.41 -13.18 -8.38
CA ASP A 254 0.76 -14.40 -8.83
C ASP A 254 1.37 -15.69 -8.23
N THR A 255 2.63 -15.65 -7.83
CA THR A 255 3.36 -16.82 -7.30
C THR A 255 3.50 -16.80 -5.80
N THR A 256 4.06 -15.72 -5.23
CA THR A 256 4.36 -15.62 -3.80
C THR A 256 3.15 -15.20 -2.97
N TYR A 257 2.33 -14.27 -3.51
CA TYR A 257 1.21 -13.67 -2.79
C TYR A 257 -0.14 -13.95 -3.45
N LYS A 258 -0.25 -15.12 -4.08
CA LYS A 258 -1.45 -15.53 -4.81
C LYS A 258 -2.71 -15.41 -3.95
N GLY A 259 -3.72 -14.70 -4.50
CA GLY A 259 -5.03 -14.52 -3.85
C GLY A 259 -5.17 -13.23 -3.06
N PHE A 260 -4.09 -12.46 -2.83
CA PHE A 260 -4.18 -11.16 -2.18
C PHE A 260 -4.33 -9.99 -3.15
N PHE A 261 -3.78 -10.10 -4.37
CA PHE A 261 -3.57 -8.98 -5.26
C PHE A 261 -4.31 -9.09 -6.59
N GLN A 262 -4.68 -7.93 -7.11
CA GLN A 262 -5.05 -7.73 -8.51
C GLN A 262 -4.38 -6.45 -9.01
N SER A 263 -3.58 -6.55 -10.09
CA SER A 263 -2.96 -5.38 -10.72
C SER A 263 -4.01 -4.40 -11.25
N ALA A 264 -3.72 -3.11 -11.12
CA ALA A 264 -4.53 -2.03 -11.67
C ALA A 264 -3.91 -1.40 -12.92
N TRP A 265 -2.69 -1.83 -13.32
CA TRP A 265 -2.07 -1.43 -14.59
C TRP A 265 -2.48 -2.36 -15.73
N GLU A 266 -2.45 -1.83 -16.97
CA GLU A 266 -2.66 -2.62 -18.17
C GLU A 266 -1.49 -3.62 -18.34
N LYS A 267 -1.83 -4.87 -18.65
CA LYS A 267 -0.82 -5.89 -18.97
C LYS A 267 -0.39 -5.70 -20.42
N ASP A 268 0.91 -5.77 -20.67
CA ASP A 268 1.43 -5.86 -22.03
C ASP A 268 0.90 -7.15 -22.67
N GLU A 269 0.13 -7.04 -23.77
CA GLU A 269 -0.43 -8.16 -24.54
C GLU A 269 0.65 -8.91 -25.35
#